data_8c4e10e550722e8d72d4c20923382757
#
_entry.id   8c4e10e550722e8d72d4c20923382757
#
_cell.length_a   1.000
_cell.length_b   1.000
_cell.length_c   1.000
_cell.angle_alpha   90.00
_cell.angle_beta   90.00
_cell.angle_gamma   90.00
#
_symmetry.space_group_name_H-M   'P 1'
#
loop_
_entity.id
_entity.type
_entity.pdbx_description
1 polymer ?
#
loop_
_entity_poly.entity_id
_entity_poly.type
_entity_poly.pdbx_seq_one_letter_code
_entity_poly.pdbx_strand_id
1 'polypeptide(L)'
;VVNYPVKKYDNLPDLELNLEYDFNFLCISQMGPRKNLPNLIKWFVKEFKDDEVGLVIKTNIMKNSLVDRLATEDRIKKIIASETKDKKCKVYLLHGDMTDEEIHSLYLHGKIKSFVSLTHGEGFGLPLFEAAYSGMPVIAPGWSGQCDFLFDKDRKARFYNVAFDIQPVQEDAVWDGVVQKDSMWSFAREDSARNQMRKCYEDVSAGNVTACEYAVELSERFEESMLYDQFVDSVLKAGEPQAMPSKVVVL
;
A
#
# COMPACT_ATOMS: atom_id res chain seq x y z
N VAL A 1 10.40 11.74 15.51
CA VAL A 1 9.18 11.31 14.78
C VAL A 1 8.52 10.21 15.58
N VAL A 2 7.21 10.32 15.81
CA VAL A 2 6.41 9.26 16.43
C VAL A 2 5.51 8.70 15.33
N ASN A 3 5.56 7.40 15.12
CA ASN A 3 4.82 6.71 14.07
C ASN A 3 3.40 6.31 14.53
N TYR A 4 2.60 5.77 13.62
CA TYR A 4 1.30 5.22 13.94
C TYR A 4 1.45 3.85 14.63
N PRO A 5 0.65 3.56 15.68
CA PRO A 5 0.66 2.25 16.34
C PRO A 5 -0.04 1.18 15.49
N VAL A 6 0.30 -0.08 15.78
CA VAL A 6 -0.49 -1.22 15.34
C VAL A 6 -1.84 -1.20 16.04
N LYS A 7 -2.92 -1.27 15.27
CA LYS A 7 -4.28 -1.39 15.80
C LYS A 7 -4.63 -2.86 16.03
N LYS A 8 -5.27 -3.14 17.16
CA LYS A 8 -5.82 -4.47 17.49
C LYS A 8 -7.33 -4.41 17.49
N TYR A 9 -7.96 -5.41 16.93
CA TYR A 9 -9.41 -5.52 16.85
C TYR A 9 -9.86 -6.84 17.50
N ASP A 10 -10.79 -6.75 18.46
CA ASP A 10 -11.29 -7.93 19.18
C ASP A 10 -12.29 -8.73 18.36
N ASN A 11 -13.08 -8.06 17.54
CA ASN A 11 -14.11 -8.68 16.72
C ASN A 11 -14.07 -8.10 15.31
N LEU A 12 -13.73 -8.93 14.34
CA LEU A 12 -13.73 -8.58 12.94
C LEU A 12 -14.93 -9.20 12.22
N PRO A 13 -15.66 -8.44 11.40
CA PRO A 13 -16.76 -8.99 10.62
C PRO A 13 -16.25 -9.97 9.57
N ASP A 14 -16.98 -11.05 9.34
CA ASP A 14 -16.76 -11.90 8.19
C ASP A 14 -17.31 -11.21 6.93
N LEU A 15 -16.46 -11.03 5.93
CA LEU A 15 -16.84 -10.37 4.69
C LEU A 15 -17.14 -11.42 3.61
N GLU A 16 -18.39 -11.50 3.21
CA GLU A 16 -18.80 -12.31 2.07
C GLU A 16 -18.43 -11.61 0.76
N LEU A 17 -17.20 -11.86 0.27
CA LEU A 17 -16.75 -11.37 -1.02
C LEU A 17 -16.95 -12.44 -2.10
N ASN A 18 -17.71 -12.11 -3.13
CA ASN A 18 -17.92 -13.01 -4.29
C ASN A 18 -16.67 -13.07 -5.18
N LEU A 19 -15.56 -13.59 -4.63
CA LEU A 19 -14.31 -13.78 -5.34
C LEU A 19 -14.28 -15.17 -5.99
N GLU A 20 -14.10 -15.21 -7.31
CA GLU A 20 -14.09 -16.44 -8.09
C GLU A 20 -12.85 -17.30 -7.78
N TYR A 21 -11.69 -16.65 -7.57
CA TYR A 21 -10.42 -17.32 -7.39
C TYR A 21 -9.96 -17.29 -5.93
N ASP A 22 -9.14 -18.27 -5.55
CA ASP A 22 -8.60 -18.40 -4.20
C ASP A 22 -7.33 -17.55 -3.95
N PHE A 23 -6.75 -17.00 -5.02
CA PHE A 23 -5.67 -16.04 -4.93
C PHE A 23 -6.09 -14.67 -5.48
N ASN A 24 -6.12 -13.68 -4.60
CA ASN A 24 -6.38 -12.30 -4.99
C ASN A 24 -5.37 -11.37 -4.36
N PHE A 25 -4.87 -10.42 -5.15
CA PHE A 25 -4.17 -9.25 -4.64
C PHE A 25 -5.17 -8.20 -4.14
N LEU A 26 -4.77 -7.40 -3.16
CA LEU A 26 -5.56 -6.29 -2.62
C LEU A 26 -4.82 -4.97 -2.87
N CYS A 27 -5.55 -3.95 -3.28
CA CYS A 27 -5.11 -2.57 -3.27
C CYS A 27 -6.18 -1.68 -2.63
N ILE A 28 -5.79 -0.86 -1.66
CA ILE A 28 -6.68 0.12 -1.01
C ILE A 28 -6.10 1.50 -1.23
N SER A 29 -6.77 2.32 -2.04
CA SER A 29 -6.34 3.70 -2.27
C SER A 29 -7.41 4.52 -2.99
N GLN A 30 -7.41 5.82 -2.81
CA GLN A 30 -8.20 6.71 -3.66
C GLN A 30 -7.63 6.76 -5.09
N MET A 31 -8.48 6.91 -6.10
CA MET A 31 -8.06 6.98 -7.51
C MET A 31 -7.53 8.37 -7.87
N GLY A 32 -6.29 8.66 -7.45
CA GLY A 32 -5.58 9.91 -7.76
C GLY A 32 -4.23 9.64 -8.46
N PRO A 33 -3.64 10.67 -9.10
CA PRO A 33 -2.38 10.51 -9.86
C PRO A 33 -1.28 9.87 -9.03
N ARG A 34 -1.07 10.32 -7.80
CA ARG A 34 -0.04 9.80 -6.89
C ARG A 34 -0.16 8.30 -6.61
N LYS A 35 -1.37 7.74 -6.64
CA LYS A 35 -1.64 6.33 -6.30
C LYS A 35 -1.37 5.36 -7.44
N ASN A 36 -1.17 5.84 -8.66
CA ASN A 36 -0.74 5.06 -9.82
C ASN A 36 -1.60 3.81 -10.13
N LEU A 37 -2.89 3.85 -9.79
CA LEU A 37 -3.82 2.74 -10.02
C LEU A 37 -3.94 2.34 -11.51
N PRO A 38 -3.93 3.26 -12.48
CA PRO A 38 -4.01 2.88 -13.88
C PRO A 38 -2.89 1.91 -14.30
N ASN A 39 -1.65 2.17 -13.91
CA ASN A 39 -0.53 1.28 -14.23
C ASN A 39 -0.60 -0.04 -13.43
N LEU A 40 -1.02 0.00 -12.17
CA LEU A 40 -1.24 -1.23 -11.40
C LEU A 40 -2.23 -2.16 -12.13
N ILE A 41 -3.38 -1.64 -12.56
CA ILE A 41 -4.41 -2.43 -13.25
C ILE A 41 -3.87 -2.97 -14.58
N LYS A 42 -3.22 -2.13 -15.39
CA LYS A 42 -2.65 -2.53 -16.68
C LYS A 42 -1.62 -3.65 -16.51
N TRP A 43 -0.66 -3.45 -15.62
CA TRP A 43 0.44 -4.39 -15.43
C TRP A 43 0.00 -5.70 -14.78
N PHE A 44 -1.00 -5.63 -13.88
CA PHE A 44 -1.65 -6.83 -13.36
C PHE A 44 -2.33 -7.63 -14.47
N VAL A 45 -3.16 -6.98 -15.29
CA VAL A 45 -3.85 -7.65 -16.40
C VAL A 45 -2.87 -8.24 -17.41
N LYS A 46 -1.80 -7.51 -17.74
CA LYS A 46 -0.75 -7.95 -18.65
C LYS A 46 0.02 -9.17 -18.11
N GLU A 47 0.27 -9.20 -16.79
CA GLU A 47 0.99 -10.30 -16.16
C GLU A 47 0.15 -11.57 -16.02
N PHE A 48 -1.11 -11.42 -15.60
CA PHE A 48 -1.96 -12.54 -15.20
C PHE A 48 -3.11 -12.85 -16.18
N LYS A 49 -3.05 -12.34 -17.42
CA LYS A 49 -4.16 -12.50 -18.39
C LYS A 49 -4.66 -13.93 -18.54
N ASP A 50 -3.77 -14.91 -18.46
CA ASP A 50 -4.05 -16.34 -18.68
C ASP A 50 -4.17 -17.13 -17.35
N ASP A 51 -4.07 -16.47 -16.20
CA ASP A 51 -4.09 -17.08 -14.87
C ASP A 51 -5.42 -16.86 -14.14
N GLU A 52 -5.76 -17.79 -13.25
CA GLU A 52 -6.92 -17.73 -12.35
C GLU A 52 -6.57 -16.94 -11.07
N VAL A 53 -6.28 -15.63 -11.25
CA VAL A 53 -5.86 -14.71 -10.20
C VAL A 53 -6.71 -13.46 -10.24
N GLY A 54 -7.03 -12.90 -9.06
CA GLY A 54 -7.81 -11.68 -8.92
C GLY A 54 -7.01 -10.48 -8.42
N LEU A 55 -7.52 -9.30 -8.72
CA LEU A 55 -7.11 -8.03 -8.11
C LEU A 55 -8.34 -7.34 -7.52
N VAL A 56 -8.40 -7.24 -6.21
CA VAL A 56 -9.44 -6.52 -5.47
C VAL A 56 -8.95 -5.10 -5.25
N ILE A 57 -9.71 -4.11 -5.73
CA ILE A 57 -9.39 -2.69 -5.60
C ILE A 57 -10.46 -2.01 -4.76
N LYS A 58 -10.12 -1.62 -3.55
CA LYS A 58 -10.96 -0.73 -2.72
C LYS A 58 -10.60 0.70 -3.07
N THR A 59 -11.48 1.36 -3.85
CA THR A 59 -11.21 2.71 -4.37
C THR A 59 -12.49 3.51 -4.64
N ASN A 60 -12.32 4.82 -4.72
CA ASN A 60 -13.27 5.79 -5.25
C ASN A 60 -12.50 6.91 -5.97
N ILE A 61 -13.19 7.73 -6.76
CA ILE A 61 -12.59 8.94 -7.37
C ILE A 61 -12.60 10.07 -6.34
N MET A 62 -13.76 10.38 -5.75
CA MET A 62 -13.91 11.48 -4.80
C MET A 62 -14.74 11.11 -3.57
N LYS A 63 -15.88 10.44 -3.75
CA LYS A 63 -16.87 10.13 -2.71
C LYS A 63 -17.43 8.72 -2.88
N ASN A 64 -18.23 8.28 -1.92
CA ASN A 64 -18.83 6.94 -1.94
C ASN A 64 -20.28 6.94 -2.50
N SER A 65 -20.62 7.87 -3.41
CA SER A 65 -21.92 7.95 -4.07
C SER A 65 -22.06 6.92 -5.21
N LEU A 66 -23.31 6.63 -5.61
CA LEU A 66 -23.58 5.79 -6.77
C LEU A 66 -23.01 6.37 -8.06
N VAL A 67 -23.03 7.70 -8.23
CA VAL A 67 -22.46 8.37 -9.42
C VAL A 67 -20.94 8.16 -9.47
N ASP A 68 -20.25 8.32 -8.34
CA ASP A 68 -18.82 8.05 -8.23
C ASP A 68 -18.50 6.57 -8.52
N ARG A 69 -19.32 5.65 -8.00
CA ARG A 69 -19.17 4.22 -8.28
C ARG A 69 -19.24 3.91 -9.77
N LEU A 70 -20.25 4.42 -10.46
CA LEU A 70 -20.41 4.20 -11.90
C LEU A 70 -19.25 4.80 -12.69
N ALA A 71 -18.79 6.00 -12.34
CA ALA A 71 -17.63 6.64 -12.96
C ALA A 71 -16.33 5.87 -12.71
N THR A 72 -16.12 5.38 -11.46
CA THR A 72 -14.98 4.56 -11.09
C THR A 72 -14.96 3.25 -11.87
N GLU A 73 -16.10 2.58 -11.95
CA GLU A 73 -16.28 1.32 -12.70
C GLU A 73 -15.98 1.51 -14.19
N ASP A 74 -16.54 2.55 -14.82
CA ASP A 74 -16.30 2.87 -16.24
C ASP A 74 -14.81 3.15 -16.50
N ARG A 75 -14.15 3.91 -15.60
CA ARG A 75 -12.72 4.19 -15.72
C ARG A 75 -11.88 2.92 -15.63
N ILE A 76 -12.16 2.03 -14.68
CA ILE A 76 -11.46 0.74 -14.55
C ILE A 76 -11.69 -0.14 -15.79
N LYS A 77 -12.92 -0.25 -16.27
CA LYS A 77 -13.25 -1.00 -17.50
C LYS A 77 -12.49 -0.49 -18.72
N LYS A 78 -12.37 0.84 -18.89
CA LYS A 78 -11.59 1.44 -19.98
C LYS A 78 -10.10 1.11 -19.87
N ILE A 79 -9.53 1.14 -18.66
CA ILE A 79 -8.13 0.75 -18.42
C ILE A 79 -7.91 -0.72 -18.80
N ILE A 80 -8.78 -1.62 -18.35
CA ILE A 80 -8.68 -3.06 -18.68
C ILE A 80 -8.80 -3.28 -20.19
N ALA A 81 -9.79 -2.65 -20.84
CA ALA A 81 -10.03 -2.80 -22.26
C ALA A 81 -8.88 -2.29 -23.14
N SER A 82 -8.05 -1.36 -22.63
CA SER A 82 -6.85 -0.90 -23.34
C SER A 82 -5.73 -1.93 -23.40
N GLU A 83 -5.72 -2.93 -22.50
CA GLU A 83 -4.68 -3.95 -22.45
C GLU A 83 -5.09 -5.24 -23.19
N THR A 84 -6.30 -5.73 -22.96
CA THR A 84 -6.80 -6.95 -23.61
C THR A 84 -8.31 -7.05 -23.55
N LYS A 85 -8.87 -7.74 -24.56
CA LYS A 85 -10.29 -8.09 -24.59
C LYS A 85 -10.57 -9.46 -24.02
N ASP A 86 -9.56 -10.34 -24.00
CA ASP A 86 -9.65 -11.70 -23.53
C ASP A 86 -8.66 -11.96 -22.39
N LYS A 87 -9.19 -12.35 -21.23
CA LYS A 87 -8.39 -12.62 -20.04
C LYS A 87 -9.14 -13.55 -19.08
N LYS A 88 -8.40 -14.41 -18.40
CA LYS A 88 -8.92 -15.21 -17.29
C LYS A 88 -8.92 -14.39 -15.99
N CYS A 89 -7.85 -13.66 -15.71
CA CYS A 89 -7.74 -12.89 -14.47
C CYS A 89 -8.94 -11.95 -14.27
N LYS A 90 -9.28 -11.69 -13.00
CA LYS A 90 -10.43 -10.85 -12.62
C LYS A 90 -9.94 -9.58 -11.93
N VAL A 91 -10.65 -8.48 -12.15
CA VAL A 91 -10.48 -7.24 -11.38
C VAL A 91 -11.80 -6.92 -10.73
N TYR A 92 -11.80 -6.82 -9.40
CA TYR A 92 -12.97 -6.56 -8.57
C TYR A 92 -12.90 -5.15 -8.00
N LEU A 93 -13.99 -4.41 -8.08
CA LEU A 93 -14.12 -3.10 -7.46
C LEU A 93 -14.91 -3.21 -6.16
N LEU A 94 -14.29 -2.82 -5.05
CA LEU A 94 -14.96 -2.49 -3.79
C LEU A 94 -15.13 -0.98 -3.73
N HIS A 95 -16.38 -0.53 -3.70
CA HIS A 95 -16.72 0.89 -3.65
C HIS A 95 -17.78 1.11 -2.55
N GLY A 96 -17.67 2.23 -1.87
CA GLY A 96 -18.55 2.58 -0.76
C GLY A 96 -17.78 2.72 0.56
N ASP A 97 -18.47 3.14 1.61
CA ASP A 97 -17.87 3.25 2.94
C ASP A 97 -17.68 1.85 3.54
N MET A 98 -16.62 1.71 4.30
CA MET A 98 -16.29 0.54 5.11
C MET A 98 -15.77 1.06 6.45
N THR A 99 -16.11 0.36 7.54
CA THR A 99 -15.54 0.65 8.86
C THR A 99 -14.06 0.22 8.92
N ASP A 100 -13.35 0.66 9.94
CA ASP A 100 -11.96 0.24 10.16
C ASP A 100 -11.86 -1.30 10.32
N GLU A 101 -12.84 -1.91 11.00
CA GLU A 101 -12.92 -3.36 11.19
C GLU A 101 -13.18 -4.09 9.87
N GLU A 102 -14.08 -3.59 9.03
CA GLU A 102 -14.31 -4.15 7.69
C GLU A 102 -13.07 -4.03 6.79
N ILE A 103 -12.37 -2.89 6.83
CA ILE A 103 -11.10 -2.73 6.12
C ILE A 103 -10.07 -3.72 6.64
N HIS A 104 -9.98 -3.90 7.97
CA HIS A 104 -9.03 -4.84 8.55
C HIS A 104 -9.36 -6.29 8.19
N SER A 105 -10.66 -6.64 8.12
CA SER A 105 -11.10 -7.95 7.64
C SER A 105 -10.65 -8.28 6.22
N LEU A 106 -10.43 -7.28 5.35
CA LEU A 106 -9.88 -7.52 4.01
C LEU A 106 -8.46 -8.08 4.08
N TYR A 107 -7.62 -7.61 5.02
CA TYR A 107 -6.25 -8.09 5.16
C TYR A 107 -6.18 -9.54 5.70
N LEU A 108 -7.22 -10.01 6.36
CA LEU A 108 -7.30 -11.36 6.93
C LEU A 108 -8.20 -12.30 6.13
N HIS A 109 -8.81 -11.82 5.05
CA HIS A 109 -9.74 -12.60 4.24
C HIS A 109 -9.04 -13.78 3.53
N GLY A 110 -9.58 -15.00 3.70
CA GLY A 110 -8.96 -16.24 3.25
C GLY A 110 -8.59 -16.33 1.76
N LYS A 111 -9.28 -15.57 0.89
CA LYS A 111 -8.99 -15.52 -0.56
C LYS A 111 -8.13 -14.32 -0.97
N ILE A 112 -7.81 -13.39 -0.07
CA ILE A 112 -6.90 -12.27 -0.33
C ILE A 112 -5.53 -12.66 0.23
N LYS A 113 -4.49 -12.66 -0.62
CA LYS A 113 -3.22 -13.30 -0.31
C LYS A 113 -2.03 -12.34 -0.29
N SER A 114 -2.16 -11.15 -0.86
CA SER A 114 -1.08 -10.16 -0.92
C SER A 114 -1.64 -8.76 -1.11
N PHE A 115 -0.95 -7.77 -0.58
CA PHE A 115 -1.23 -6.35 -0.79
C PHE A 115 -0.28 -5.77 -1.83
N VAL A 116 -0.80 -4.99 -2.76
CA VAL A 116 0.00 -4.35 -3.80
C VAL A 116 -0.31 -2.85 -3.90
N SER A 117 0.72 -2.02 -3.88
CA SER A 117 0.61 -0.58 -4.10
C SER A 117 1.78 -0.09 -4.94
N LEU A 118 1.51 0.55 -6.06
CA LEU A 118 2.52 1.16 -6.92
C LEU A 118 2.53 2.69 -6.78
N THR A 119 2.20 3.18 -5.59
CA THR A 119 2.16 4.61 -5.28
C THR A 119 3.49 5.30 -5.56
N HIS A 120 3.43 6.54 -6.03
CA HIS A 120 4.62 7.37 -6.25
C HIS A 120 5.26 7.89 -4.95
N GLY A 121 4.58 7.76 -3.81
CA GLY A 121 5.05 8.12 -2.47
C GLY A 121 3.91 8.23 -1.47
N GLU A 122 4.20 7.97 -0.21
CA GLU A 122 3.26 8.07 0.91
C GLU A 122 3.87 8.88 2.05
N GLY A 123 3.05 9.61 2.81
CA GLY A 123 3.51 10.23 4.05
C GLY A 123 3.93 9.18 5.08
N PHE A 124 3.09 8.16 5.26
CA PHE A 124 3.40 6.95 6.03
C PHE A 124 2.99 5.70 5.26
N GLY A 125 1.77 5.64 4.74
CA GLY A 125 1.25 4.50 3.97
C GLY A 125 0.43 3.55 4.84
N LEU A 126 -0.59 4.06 5.55
CA LEU A 126 -1.42 3.25 6.46
C LEU A 126 -1.91 1.93 5.87
N PRO A 127 -2.49 1.86 4.64
CA PRO A 127 -2.93 0.57 4.10
C PRO A 127 -1.79 -0.44 3.88
N LEU A 128 -0.58 0.04 3.54
CA LEU A 128 0.61 -0.80 3.43
C LEU A 128 1.07 -1.32 4.80
N PHE A 129 1.02 -0.44 5.80
CA PHE A 129 1.37 -0.77 7.19
C PHE A 129 0.38 -1.79 7.77
N GLU A 130 -0.92 -1.55 7.60
CA GLU A 130 -1.99 -2.44 8.05
C GLU A 130 -1.86 -3.83 7.41
N ALA A 131 -1.60 -3.91 6.11
CA ALA A 131 -1.33 -5.17 5.44
C ALA A 131 -0.09 -5.89 6.03
N ALA A 132 1.01 -5.14 6.25
CA ALA A 132 2.26 -5.72 6.75
C ALA A 132 2.11 -6.28 8.17
N TYR A 133 1.51 -5.54 9.10
CA TYR A 133 1.35 -6.05 10.47
C TYR A 133 0.24 -7.11 10.60
N SER A 134 -0.65 -7.22 9.60
CA SER A 134 -1.62 -8.32 9.51
C SER A 134 -1.00 -9.62 8.98
N GLY A 135 0.30 -9.63 8.67
CA GLY A 135 1.00 -10.80 8.14
C GLY A 135 0.81 -11.02 6.64
N MET A 136 0.29 -10.03 5.93
CA MET A 136 0.09 -10.10 4.49
C MET A 136 1.37 -9.72 3.74
N PRO A 137 1.83 -10.50 2.74
CA PRO A 137 2.90 -10.11 1.85
C PRO A 137 2.60 -8.79 1.14
N VAL A 138 3.56 -7.85 1.13
CA VAL A 138 3.40 -6.52 0.53
C VAL A 138 4.29 -6.38 -0.69
N ILE A 139 3.74 -5.79 -1.77
CA ILE A 139 4.45 -5.45 -3.00
C ILE A 139 4.39 -3.93 -3.17
N ALA A 140 5.54 -3.25 -3.16
CA ALA A 140 5.58 -1.79 -3.27
C ALA A 140 6.96 -1.28 -3.72
N PRO A 141 7.08 -0.04 -4.22
CA PRO A 141 8.37 0.64 -4.31
C PRO A 141 8.93 0.93 -2.90
N GLY A 142 10.22 0.69 -2.69
CA GLY A 142 10.92 1.00 -1.44
C GLY A 142 11.26 2.49 -1.34
N TRP A 143 10.26 3.37 -1.30
CA TRP A 143 10.40 4.81 -1.35
C TRP A 143 9.44 5.52 -0.39
N SER A 144 9.89 6.66 0.19
CA SER A 144 9.06 7.54 1.03
C SER A 144 8.69 6.89 2.39
N GLY A 145 7.59 7.31 3.02
CA GLY A 145 7.25 6.96 4.40
C GLY A 145 7.03 5.47 4.67
N GLN A 146 6.64 4.68 3.67
CA GLN A 146 6.49 3.23 3.86
C GLN A 146 7.82 2.51 4.14
N CYS A 147 8.96 3.15 3.88
CA CYS A 147 10.28 2.59 4.21
C CYS A 147 10.49 2.40 5.72
N ASP A 148 9.75 3.13 6.55
CA ASP A 148 9.89 3.04 8.01
C ASP A 148 9.47 1.69 8.56
N PHE A 149 8.55 0.98 7.88
CA PHE A 149 8.03 -0.30 8.34
C PHE A 149 8.19 -1.44 7.33
N LEU A 150 8.52 -1.18 6.06
CA LEU A 150 8.79 -2.23 5.07
C LEU A 150 10.24 -2.75 5.11
N PHE A 151 11.12 -2.00 5.76
CA PHE A 151 12.48 -2.46 6.07
C PHE A 151 12.59 -2.75 7.58
N ASP A 152 13.28 -3.85 7.90
CA ASP A 152 13.58 -4.17 9.30
C ASP A 152 14.66 -3.23 9.88
N LYS A 153 14.99 -3.42 11.16
CA LYS A 153 16.03 -2.64 11.87
C LYS A 153 17.40 -2.72 11.21
N ASP A 154 17.69 -3.79 10.47
CA ASP A 154 18.96 -4.01 9.77
C ASP A 154 18.89 -3.50 8.31
N ARG A 155 17.85 -2.75 7.96
CA ARG A 155 17.57 -2.20 6.61
C ARG A 155 17.38 -3.28 5.54
N LYS A 156 17.03 -4.49 5.92
CA LYS A 156 16.66 -5.56 5.01
C LYS A 156 15.19 -5.40 4.60
N ALA A 157 14.93 -5.51 3.30
CA ALA A 157 13.55 -5.47 2.79
C ALA A 157 12.76 -6.70 3.26
N ARG A 158 11.58 -6.45 3.83
CA ARG A 158 10.61 -7.47 4.28
C ARG A 158 9.36 -7.47 3.42
N PHE A 159 9.51 -7.09 2.16
CA PHE A 159 8.46 -6.95 1.16
C PHE A 159 9.02 -7.23 -0.24
N TYR A 160 8.16 -7.40 -1.21
CA TYR A 160 8.52 -7.51 -2.63
C TYR A 160 8.81 -6.10 -3.18
N ASN A 161 10.09 -5.75 -3.19
CA ASN A 161 10.53 -4.41 -3.53
C ASN A 161 10.54 -4.18 -5.04
N VAL A 162 9.68 -3.30 -5.50
CA VAL A 162 9.58 -2.89 -6.91
C VAL A 162 10.61 -1.82 -7.23
N ALA A 163 11.43 -2.04 -8.24
CA ALA A 163 12.37 -1.05 -8.73
C ALA A 163 11.63 0.16 -9.32
N PHE A 164 12.22 1.35 -9.15
CA PHE A 164 11.62 2.62 -9.56
C PHE A 164 12.69 3.61 -10.03
N ASP A 165 12.23 4.62 -10.74
CA ASP A 165 13.02 5.80 -11.12
C ASP A 165 12.48 7.03 -10.39
N ILE A 166 13.36 7.93 -9.95
CA ILE A 166 12.97 9.21 -9.38
C ILE A 166 12.83 10.22 -10.51
N GLN A 167 11.64 10.79 -10.65
CA GLN A 167 11.31 11.75 -11.71
C GLN A 167 10.49 12.92 -11.15
N PRO A 168 10.45 14.08 -11.83
CA PRO A 168 9.57 15.18 -11.47
C PRO A 168 8.11 14.75 -11.41
N VAL A 169 7.36 15.38 -10.52
CA VAL A 169 5.90 15.20 -10.41
C VAL A 169 5.24 15.51 -11.75
N GLN A 170 4.26 14.71 -12.14
CA GLN A 170 3.46 14.91 -13.35
C GLN A 170 2.71 16.24 -13.28
N GLU A 171 2.58 16.94 -14.41
CA GLU A 171 1.95 18.27 -14.46
C GLU A 171 0.49 18.26 -13.95
N ASP A 172 -0.26 17.20 -14.27
CA ASP A 172 -1.65 17.01 -13.83
C ASP A 172 -1.80 16.70 -12.34
N ALA A 173 -0.70 16.41 -11.65
CA ALA A 173 -0.64 16.16 -10.21
C ALA A 173 -0.15 17.37 -9.40
N VAL A 174 0.33 18.41 -10.07
CA VAL A 174 0.76 19.64 -9.40
C VAL A 174 -0.45 20.34 -8.77
N TRP A 175 -0.30 20.70 -7.50
CA TRP A 175 -1.32 21.43 -6.74
C TRP A 175 -0.62 22.46 -5.86
N ASP A 176 -0.75 23.72 -6.25
CA ASP A 176 -0.07 24.83 -5.60
C ASP A 176 -0.24 24.82 -4.07
N GLY A 177 0.87 24.94 -3.35
CA GLY A 177 0.91 24.89 -1.90
C GLY A 177 0.84 23.48 -1.29
N VAL A 178 0.58 22.42 -2.10
CA VAL A 178 0.47 21.04 -1.63
C VAL A 178 1.48 20.12 -2.34
N VAL A 179 1.44 20.08 -3.68
CA VAL A 179 2.38 19.31 -4.49
C VAL A 179 3.12 20.28 -5.40
N GLN A 180 4.36 20.58 -5.04
CA GLN A 180 5.18 21.55 -5.77
C GLN A 180 5.66 20.97 -7.11
N LYS A 181 5.79 21.82 -8.12
CA LYS A 181 6.23 21.42 -9.47
C LYS A 181 7.64 20.85 -9.51
N ASP A 182 8.51 21.27 -8.60
CA ASP A 182 9.90 20.82 -8.45
C ASP A 182 10.06 19.60 -7.52
N SER A 183 8.96 19.09 -6.98
CA SER A 183 8.96 17.86 -6.19
C SER A 183 9.26 16.65 -7.06
N MET A 184 9.85 15.63 -6.43
CA MET A 184 10.24 14.37 -7.09
C MET A 184 9.42 13.22 -6.53
N TRP A 185 8.97 12.33 -7.42
CA TRP A 185 8.23 11.11 -7.09
C TRP A 185 8.97 9.87 -7.58
N SER A 186 8.67 8.72 -6.96
CA SER A 186 9.11 7.41 -7.46
C SER A 186 8.14 6.90 -8.53
N PHE A 187 8.66 6.50 -9.66
CA PHE A 187 7.91 5.87 -10.75
C PHE A 187 8.31 4.41 -10.84
N ALA A 188 7.42 3.53 -10.43
CA ALA A 188 7.64 2.08 -10.50
C ALA A 188 7.93 1.65 -11.95
N ARG A 189 8.89 0.72 -12.13
CA ARG A 189 9.19 0.11 -13.42
C ARG A 189 8.25 -1.04 -13.69
N GLU A 190 7.66 -1.09 -14.89
CA GLU A 190 6.67 -2.09 -15.28
C GLU A 190 7.20 -3.52 -15.13
N ASP A 191 8.40 -3.80 -15.68
CA ASP A 191 9.02 -5.11 -15.65
C ASP A 191 9.25 -5.59 -14.21
N SER A 192 9.75 -4.71 -13.35
CA SER A 192 9.94 -5.02 -11.93
C SER A 192 8.62 -5.25 -11.20
N ALA A 193 7.60 -4.40 -11.43
CA ALA A 193 6.30 -4.55 -10.79
C ALA A 193 5.64 -5.88 -11.17
N ARG A 194 5.66 -6.25 -12.45
CA ARG A 194 5.13 -7.52 -12.94
C ARG A 194 5.89 -8.71 -12.35
N ASN A 195 7.22 -8.67 -12.39
CA ASN A 195 8.06 -9.72 -11.83
C ASN A 195 7.84 -9.89 -10.32
N GLN A 196 7.69 -8.80 -9.55
CA GLN A 196 7.44 -8.90 -8.12
C GLN A 196 6.04 -9.43 -7.80
N MET A 197 5.01 -9.07 -8.59
CA MET A 197 3.68 -9.66 -8.46
C MET A 197 3.72 -11.16 -8.77
N ARG A 198 4.38 -11.58 -9.86
CA ARG A 198 4.54 -12.99 -10.23
C ARG A 198 5.28 -13.77 -9.15
N LYS A 199 6.41 -13.25 -8.70
CA LYS A 199 7.20 -13.88 -7.64
C LYS A 199 6.38 -14.02 -6.34
N CYS A 200 5.65 -13.00 -5.94
CA CYS A 200 4.79 -13.08 -4.75
C CYS A 200 3.71 -14.15 -4.91
N TYR A 201 3.06 -14.23 -6.07
CA TYR A 201 2.07 -15.27 -6.37
C TYR A 201 2.67 -16.68 -6.24
N GLU A 202 3.85 -16.91 -6.81
CA GLU A 202 4.55 -18.19 -6.75
C GLU A 202 4.99 -18.55 -5.32
N ASP A 203 5.63 -17.61 -4.61
CA ASP A 203 6.11 -17.81 -3.24
C ASP A 203 4.94 -18.11 -2.27
N VAL A 204 3.85 -17.36 -2.36
CA VAL A 204 2.66 -17.57 -1.51
C VAL A 204 1.98 -18.90 -1.84
N SER A 205 1.85 -19.23 -3.12
CA SER A 205 1.24 -20.50 -3.56
C SER A 205 2.06 -21.72 -3.13
N ALA A 206 3.38 -21.55 -3.02
CA ALA A 206 4.29 -22.58 -2.52
C ALA A 206 4.41 -22.62 -0.98
N GLY A 207 3.79 -21.66 -0.25
CA GLY A 207 3.95 -21.53 1.21
C GLY A 207 5.30 -20.95 1.66
N ASN A 208 6.05 -20.33 0.76
CA ASN A 208 7.41 -19.81 0.99
C ASN A 208 7.41 -18.33 1.38
N VAL A 209 6.62 -17.93 2.37
CA VAL A 209 6.51 -16.53 2.83
C VAL A 209 6.77 -16.39 4.31
N THR A 210 7.46 -15.33 4.70
CA THR A 210 7.81 -14.98 6.10
C THR A 210 7.07 -13.73 6.59
N ALA A 211 6.00 -13.31 5.91
CA ALA A 211 5.29 -12.09 6.25
C ALA A 211 4.66 -12.15 7.65
N CYS A 212 4.16 -13.32 8.07
CA CYS A 212 3.62 -13.51 9.42
C CYS A 212 4.68 -13.37 10.51
N GLU A 213 5.91 -13.83 10.27
CA GLU A 213 7.03 -13.65 11.21
C GLU A 213 7.39 -12.17 11.36
N TYR A 214 7.40 -11.45 10.24
CA TYR A 214 7.67 -10.01 10.25
C TYR A 214 6.54 -9.18 10.90
N ALA A 215 5.30 -9.63 10.81
CA ALA A 215 4.17 -9.00 11.48
C ALA A 215 4.33 -8.99 13.02
N VAL A 216 4.95 -10.03 13.59
CA VAL A 216 5.28 -10.07 15.04
C VAL A 216 6.29 -8.97 15.37
N GLU A 217 7.38 -8.84 14.59
CA GLU A 217 8.37 -7.77 14.78
C GLU A 217 7.72 -6.37 14.67
N LEU A 218 6.81 -6.18 13.70
CA LEU A 218 6.08 -4.91 13.56
C LEU A 218 5.18 -4.63 14.75
N SER A 219 4.49 -5.66 15.27
CA SER A 219 3.60 -5.52 16.43
C SER A 219 4.35 -5.13 17.70
N GLU A 220 5.59 -5.59 17.86
CA GLU A 220 6.48 -5.17 18.96
C GLU A 220 7.05 -3.76 18.74
N ARG A 221 7.52 -3.47 17.52
CA ARG A 221 8.16 -2.20 17.16
C ARG A 221 7.20 -1.01 17.16
N PHE A 222 5.94 -1.24 16.84
CA PHE A 222 4.89 -0.23 16.75
C PHE A 222 3.76 -0.47 17.78
N GLU A 223 4.13 -0.99 18.93
CA GLU A 223 3.21 -1.23 20.03
C GLU A 223 2.59 0.08 20.52
N GLU A 224 1.29 0.09 20.79
CA GLU A 224 0.49 1.28 21.01
C GLU A 224 0.92 2.05 22.26
N SER A 225 1.08 1.38 23.41
CA SER A 225 1.45 2.05 24.65
C SER A 225 2.83 2.69 24.56
N MET A 226 3.79 1.97 23.95
CA MET A 226 5.13 2.49 23.73
C MET A 226 5.15 3.75 22.87
N LEU A 227 4.35 3.79 21.80
CA LEU A 227 4.30 4.95 20.91
C LEU A 227 3.56 6.14 21.55
N TYR A 228 2.53 5.89 22.37
CA TYR A 228 1.87 6.95 23.13
C TYR A 228 2.79 7.55 24.19
N ASP A 229 3.57 6.73 24.90
CA ASP A 229 4.59 7.22 25.85
C ASP A 229 5.64 8.08 25.14
N GLN A 230 6.11 7.64 23.96
CA GLN A 230 7.03 8.44 23.13
C GLN A 230 6.42 9.76 22.68
N PHE A 231 5.13 9.77 22.33
CA PHE A 231 4.43 10.98 21.93
C PHE A 231 4.34 11.97 23.12
N VAL A 232 3.88 11.50 24.27
CA VAL A 232 3.77 12.30 25.51
C VAL A 232 5.13 12.87 25.90
N ASP A 233 6.16 12.04 25.91
CA ASP A 233 7.54 12.45 26.20
C ASP A 233 8.03 13.51 25.21
N SER A 234 7.75 13.35 23.93
CA SER A 234 8.14 14.31 22.89
C SER A 234 7.48 15.68 23.08
N VAL A 235 6.20 15.69 23.54
CA VAL A 235 5.47 16.93 23.81
C VAL A 235 5.95 17.59 25.10
N LEU A 236 6.11 16.84 26.17
CA LEU A 236 6.54 17.38 27.49
C LEU A 236 7.99 17.85 27.47
N LYS A 237 8.89 17.13 26.81
CA LYS A 237 10.32 17.49 26.71
C LYS A 237 10.60 18.55 25.63
N ALA A 238 9.65 18.85 24.75
CA ALA A 238 9.80 19.90 23.73
C ALA A 238 9.93 21.32 24.35
N GLY A 239 9.54 21.49 25.61
CA GLY A 239 9.71 22.73 26.36
C GLY A 239 11.10 22.91 27.01
N GLU A 240 11.94 21.90 27.08
CA GLU A 240 13.30 22.02 27.56
C GLU A 240 14.21 22.58 26.45
N PRO A 241 15.00 23.63 26.70
CA PRO A 241 15.90 24.16 25.68
C PRO A 241 16.92 23.09 25.32
N GLN A 242 16.77 22.46 24.16
CA GLN A 242 17.86 21.66 23.61
C GLN A 242 19.05 22.58 23.38
N ALA A 243 20.19 22.25 23.97
CA ALA A 243 21.43 22.93 23.66
C ALA A 243 21.66 22.81 22.15
N MET A 244 21.59 23.96 21.45
CA MET A 244 21.89 23.96 20.01
C MET A 244 23.28 23.39 19.80
N PRO A 245 23.47 22.46 18.89
CA PRO A 245 24.79 21.97 18.58
C PRO A 245 25.68 23.17 18.23
N SER A 246 26.88 23.20 18.79
CA SER A 246 27.82 24.28 18.53
C SER A 246 27.93 24.56 17.04
N LYS A 247 27.69 25.80 16.61
CA LYS A 247 27.90 26.22 15.23
C LYS A 247 29.39 26.27 14.84
N VAL A 248 30.29 26.01 15.79
CA VAL A 248 31.73 25.99 15.57
C VAL A 248 32.18 24.55 15.43
N VAL A 249 32.62 24.19 14.24
CA VAL A 249 33.33 22.95 13.95
C VAL A 249 34.82 23.32 13.92
N VAL A 250 35.60 22.68 14.78
CA VAL A 250 37.07 22.78 14.72
C VAL A 250 37.50 21.81 13.61
N LEU A 251 38.09 22.36 12.55
CA LEU A 251 38.62 21.58 11.43
C LEU A 251 40.04 21.08 11.76
#